data_4403665c54e852f4d36bbecbcf8f3f67
#
_entry.id   4403665c54e852f4d36bbecbcf8f3f67
#
_cell.length_a   1.000
_cell.length_b   1.000
_cell.length_c   1.000
_cell.angle_alpha   90.00
_cell.angle_beta   90.00
_cell.angle_gamma   90.00
#
_symmetry.space_group_name_H-M   'P 1'
#
loop_
_entity.id
_entity.type
_entity.pdbx_description
1 polymer ?
#
loop_
_entity_poly.entity_id
_entity_poly.type
_entity_poly.pdbx_seq_one_letter_code
_entity_poly.pdbx_strand_id
1 'polypeptide(L)'
;MFYLSTRSLGRLEGVHPDMAETVKIAITLTKIDFGVTCGLRTVKEQERLVATGRSQTMNSKHIPQADGFSHAVDLVAYDGPSPVWELNMYDDICDAMAEGARRVGCVWIRVLLLIILPRQRMR
;
A
#
# COMPACT_ATOMS: atom_id res chain seq x y z
N MET A 1 -1.29 -8.31 -18.63
CA MET A 1 -2.05 -7.77 -17.47
C MET A 1 -1.64 -8.51 -16.23
N PHE A 2 -1.49 -7.78 -15.13
CA PHE A 2 -1.11 -8.37 -13.86
C PHE A 2 -2.35 -8.59 -12.99
N TYR A 3 -2.21 -9.45 -11.98
CA TYR A 3 -3.28 -9.80 -11.06
C TYR A 3 -2.75 -9.81 -9.64
N LEU A 4 -3.58 -9.41 -8.70
CA LEU A 4 -3.23 -9.52 -7.29
C LEU A 4 -3.28 -10.98 -6.86
N SER A 5 -2.26 -11.41 -6.11
CA SER A 5 -2.23 -12.76 -5.54
C SER A 5 -3.29 -12.89 -4.45
N THR A 6 -3.61 -14.13 -4.09
CA THR A 6 -4.51 -14.40 -2.97
C THR A 6 -4.00 -13.74 -1.69
N ARG A 7 -2.67 -13.75 -1.48
CA ARG A 7 -2.07 -13.12 -0.32
C ARG A 7 -2.29 -11.60 -0.35
N SER A 8 -2.07 -10.95 -1.50
CA SER A 8 -2.30 -9.51 -1.64
C SER A 8 -3.76 -9.17 -1.40
N LEU A 9 -4.68 -9.95 -1.96
CA LEU A 9 -6.12 -9.72 -1.75
C LEU A 9 -6.48 -9.86 -0.27
N GLY A 10 -5.90 -10.84 0.43
CA GLY A 10 -6.14 -11.01 1.86
C GLY A 10 -5.65 -9.82 2.67
N ARG A 11 -4.55 -9.21 2.26
CA ARG A 11 -4.00 -8.04 2.94
C ARG A 11 -4.80 -6.77 2.73
N LEU A 12 -5.74 -6.77 1.79
CA LEU A 12 -6.65 -5.64 1.61
C LEU A 12 -7.87 -5.72 2.54
N GLU A 13 -8.06 -6.83 3.24
CA GLU A 13 -9.14 -6.92 4.21
C GLU A 13 -8.89 -5.93 5.36
N GLY A 14 -9.93 -5.18 5.72
CA GLY A 14 -9.81 -4.15 6.74
C GLY A 14 -9.26 -2.82 6.25
N VAL A 15 -8.83 -2.76 4.99
CA VAL A 15 -8.48 -1.49 4.33
C VAL A 15 -9.79 -0.85 3.86
N HIS A 16 -9.86 0.48 3.91
CA HIS A 16 -11.06 1.19 3.46
C HIS A 16 -11.45 0.75 2.05
N PRO A 17 -12.75 0.51 1.81
CA PRO A 17 -13.19 -0.03 0.51
C PRO A 17 -12.73 0.77 -0.70
N ASP A 18 -12.70 2.09 -0.62
CA ASP A 18 -12.27 2.92 -1.74
C ASP A 18 -10.78 2.73 -2.04
N MET A 19 -9.98 2.57 -1.00
CA MET A 19 -8.55 2.32 -1.17
C MET A 19 -8.31 0.91 -1.71
N ALA A 20 -9.02 -0.08 -1.19
CA ALA A 20 -8.91 -1.44 -1.69
C ALA A 20 -9.31 -1.51 -3.17
N GLU A 21 -10.38 -0.82 -3.55
CA GLU A 21 -10.82 -0.77 -4.95
C GLU A 21 -9.78 -0.07 -5.83
N THR A 22 -9.16 1.00 -5.31
CA THR A 22 -8.09 1.70 -6.01
C THR A 22 -6.95 0.75 -6.35
N VAL A 23 -6.52 -0.08 -5.40
CA VAL A 23 -5.45 -1.07 -5.63
C VAL A 23 -5.87 -2.07 -6.68
N LYS A 24 -7.10 -2.56 -6.63
CA LYS A 24 -7.62 -3.54 -7.59
C LYS A 24 -7.69 -2.97 -9.01
N ILE A 25 -8.01 -1.71 -9.15
CA ILE A 25 -7.99 -1.05 -10.45
C ILE A 25 -6.55 -0.84 -10.90
N ALA A 26 -5.69 -0.37 -10.01
CA ALA A 26 -4.29 -0.08 -10.33
C ALA A 26 -3.56 -1.28 -10.88
N ILE A 27 -3.81 -2.49 -10.34
CA ILE A 27 -3.11 -3.69 -10.82
C ILE A 27 -3.46 -4.01 -12.27
N THR A 28 -4.62 -3.58 -12.74
CA THR A 28 -5.02 -3.78 -14.14
C THR A 28 -4.43 -2.73 -15.08
N LEU A 29 -3.94 -1.62 -14.54
CA LEU A 29 -3.43 -0.48 -15.32
C LEU A 29 -1.91 -0.39 -15.31
N THR A 30 -1.29 -0.93 -14.29
CA THR A 30 0.14 -0.75 -14.05
C THR A 30 1.00 -1.38 -15.14
N LYS A 31 2.13 -0.75 -15.43
CA LYS A 31 3.15 -1.30 -16.33
C LYS A 31 4.11 -2.21 -15.58
N ILE A 32 4.16 -2.13 -14.27
CA ILE A 32 5.04 -2.90 -13.41
C ILE A 32 4.19 -3.70 -12.44
N ASP A 33 4.46 -4.99 -12.31
CA ASP A 33 3.75 -5.85 -11.37
C ASP A 33 4.00 -5.39 -9.94
N PHE A 34 3.01 -5.57 -9.09
CA PHE A 34 3.18 -5.27 -7.67
C PHE A 34 2.31 -6.16 -6.81
N GLY A 35 2.65 -6.21 -5.53
CA GLY A 35 1.85 -6.90 -4.53
C GLY A 35 1.63 -6.01 -3.32
N VAL A 36 0.69 -6.40 -2.48
CA VAL A 36 0.40 -5.73 -1.22
C VAL A 36 1.17 -6.43 -0.12
N THR A 37 2.00 -5.69 0.61
CA THR A 37 2.78 -6.26 1.71
C THR A 37 2.18 -5.95 3.07
N CYS A 38 1.40 -4.88 3.18
CA CYS A 38 0.75 -4.50 4.44
C CYS A 38 -0.50 -3.67 4.14
N GLY A 39 -1.59 -4.02 4.79
CA GLY A 39 -2.81 -3.21 4.80
C GLY A 39 -3.14 -2.84 6.23
N LEU A 40 -4.19 -3.45 6.79
CA LEU A 40 -4.58 -3.20 8.18
C LEU A 40 -3.50 -3.70 9.13
N ARG A 41 -3.17 -2.86 10.09
CA ARG A 41 -2.27 -3.19 11.19
C ARG A 41 -2.98 -2.93 12.50
N THR A 42 -2.84 -3.85 13.45
CA THR A 42 -3.45 -3.64 14.77
C THR A 42 -2.65 -2.60 15.54
N VAL A 43 -3.30 -1.98 16.53
CA VAL A 43 -2.61 -1.04 17.42
C VAL A 43 -1.45 -1.75 18.13
N LYS A 44 -1.66 -3.00 18.52
CA LYS A 44 -0.63 -3.79 19.20
C LYS A 44 0.59 -4.02 18.31
N GLU A 45 0.36 -4.31 17.02
CA GLU A 45 1.44 -4.45 16.06
C GLU A 45 2.20 -3.14 15.87
N GLN A 46 1.47 -2.02 15.84
CA GLN A 46 2.09 -0.71 15.71
C GLN A 46 2.94 -0.38 16.94
N GLU A 47 2.46 -0.71 18.14
CA GLU A 47 3.23 -0.55 19.36
C GLU A 47 4.54 -1.32 19.31
N ARG A 48 4.49 -2.55 18.79
CA ARG A 48 5.69 -3.37 18.65
C ARG A 48 6.68 -2.74 17.67
N LEU A 49 6.18 -2.20 16.57
CA LEU A 49 7.05 -1.55 15.58
C LEU A 49 7.73 -0.32 16.16
N VAL A 50 7.01 0.46 16.95
CA VAL A 50 7.59 1.62 17.63
C VAL A 50 8.64 1.15 18.64
N ALA A 51 8.31 0.14 19.44
CA ALA A 51 9.22 -0.37 20.46
C ALA A 51 10.52 -0.92 19.89
N THR A 52 10.47 -1.50 18.68
CA THR A 52 11.65 -2.07 18.02
C THR A 52 12.36 -1.07 17.10
N GLY A 53 11.93 0.18 17.08
CA GLY A 53 12.54 1.22 16.24
C GLY A 53 12.20 1.17 14.76
N ARG A 54 11.27 0.29 14.37
CA ARG A 54 10.85 0.17 12.96
C ARG A 54 9.84 1.22 12.56
N SER A 55 9.20 1.85 13.52
CA SER A 55 8.32 2.96 13.28
C SER A 55 8.60 4.01 14.34
N GLN A 56 8.36 5.27 13.99
CA GLN A 56 8.62 6.39 14.89
C GLN A 56 7.33 7.02 15.40
N THR A 57 6.18 6.45 15.08
CA THR A 57 4.90 7.05 15.45
C THR A 57 3.84 6.00 15.73
N MET A 58 2.98 6.31 16.69
CA MET A 58 1.74 5.56 16.90
C MET A 58 0.62 6.08 16.01
N ASN A 59 0.83 7.22 15.33
CA ASN A 59 -0.18 7.81 14.46
C ASN A 59 -0.01 7.28 13.03
N SER A 60 -0.21 5.99 12.85
CA SER A 60 -0.10 5.33 11.56
C SER A 60 -1.46 5.22 10.90
N LYS A 61 -1.50 5.45 9.58
CA LYS A 61 -2.73 5.26 8.81
C LYS A 61 -3.04 3.78 8.58
N HIS A 62 -2.10 2.89 8.88
CA HIS A 62 -2.35 1.44 8.81
C HIS A 62 -3.23 0.93 9.93
N ILE A 63 -3.24 1.58 11.09
CA ILE A 63 -4.12 1.16 12.19
C ILE A 63 -5.55 1.61 11.88
N PRO A 64 -6.56 0.99 12.54
CA PRO A 64 -7.94 1.42 12.31
C PRO A 64 -8.12 2.90 12.61
N GLN A 65 -8.67 3.62 11.64
CA GLN A 65 -9.01 5.03 11.79
C GLN A 65 -10.42 5.16 12.37
N ALA A 66 -10.94 6.39 12.46
CA ALA A 66 -12.24 6.65 13.07
C ALA A 66 -13.38 5.84 12.44
N ASP A 67 -13.26 5.51 11.15
CA ASP A 67 -14.27 4.70 10.45
C ASP A 67 -14.06 3.19 10.62
N GLY A 68 -13.06 2.78 11.38
CA GLY A 68 -12.76 1.37 11.65
C GLY A 68 -11.89 0.71 10.60
N PHE A 69 -11.50 1.42 9.54
CA PHE A 69 -10.68 0.88 8.46
C PHE A 69 -9.28 1.45 8.48
N SER A 70 -8.31 0.67 7.97
CA SER A 70 -6.99 1.19 7.64
C SER A 70 -7.09 2.13 6.43
N HIS A 71 -6.36 3.21 6.46
CA HIS A 71 -6.28 4.17 5.34
C HIS A 71 -4.92 4.12 4.67
N ALA A 72 -4.22 2.99 4.75
CA ALA A 72 -2.91 2.85 4.15
C ALA A 72 -2.68 1.44 3.64
N VAL A 73 -1.91 1.34 2.57
CA VAL A 73 -1.37 0.06 2.08
C VAL A 73 0.08 0.27 1.70
N ASP A 74 0.88 -0.77 1.89
CA ASP A 74 2.25 -0.81 1.39
C ASP A 74 2.29 -1.73 0.19
N LEU A 75 2.90 -1.27 -0.88
CA LEU A 75 3.04 -2.02 -2.12
C LEU A 75 4.51 -2.28 -2.40
N VAL A 76 4.77 -3.40 -3.06
CA VAL A 76 6.12 -3.76 -3.50
C VAL A 76 6.09 -4.11 -4.98
N ALA A 77 7.04 -3.57 -5.73
CA ALA A 77 7.19 -3.86 -7.15
C ALA A 77 7.86 -5.22 -7.34
N TYR A 78 7.48 -5.91 -8.41
CA TYR A 78 8.06 -7.21 -8.76
C TYR A 78 8.57 -7.21 -10.19
N ASP A 79 9.68 -7.90 -10.39
CA ASP A 79 10.17 -8.30 -11.70
C ASP A 79 10.12 -9.82 -11.72
N GLY A 80 9.05 -10.38 -12.31
CA GLY A 80 8.75 -11.79 -12.18
C GLY A 80 8.52 -12.15 -10.71
N PRO A 81 9.19 -13.18 -10.18
CA PRO A 81 9.01 -13.58 -8.78
C PRO A 81 9.82 -12.73 -7.79
N SER A 82 10.69 -11.83 -8.27
CA SER A 82 11.64 -11.13 -7.42
C SER A 82 11.15 -9.73 -7.08
N PRO A 83 11.13 -9.35 -5.79
CA PRO A 83 10.84 -7.96 -5.43
C PRO A 83 11.97 -7.05 -5.89
N VAL A 84 11.63 -5.85 -6.32
CA VAL A 84 12.59 -4.85 -6.79
C VAL A 84 12.34 -3.53 -6.08
N TRP A 85 13.41 -2.74 -5.98
CA TRP A 85 13.38 -1.51 -5.18
C TRP A 85 13.81 -0.28 -5.98
N GLU A 86 13.91 -0.40 -7.31
CA GLU A 86 14.24 0.74 -8.17
C GLU A 86 13.11 1.77 -8.10
N LEU A 87 13.44 3.01 -7.75
CA LEU A 87 12.44 4.05 -7.56
C LEU A 87 11.63 4.33 -8.83
N ASN A 88 12.26 4.25 -10.00
CA ASN A 88 11.55 4.51 -11.26
C ASN A 88 10.44 3.48 -11.52
N MET A 89 10.56 2.27 -10.98
CA MET A 89 9.48 1.28 -11.11
C MET A 89 8.27 1.68 -10.27
N TYR A 90 8.52 2.32 -9.14
CA TYR A 90 7.43 2.79 -8.28
C TYR A 90 6.71 3.98 -8.89
N ASP A 91 7.34 4.73 -9.79
CA ASP A 91 6.66 5.80 -10.52
C ASP A 91 5.50 5.24 -11.34
N ASP A 92 5.70 4.12 -12.02
CA ASP A 92 4.64 3.47 -12.80
C ASP A 92 3.50 2.98 -11.90
N ILE A 93 3.85 2.44 -10.73
CA ILE A 93 2.85 2.01 -9.76
C ILE A 93 2.07 3.22 -9.22
N CYS A 94 2.78 4.29 -8.91
CA CYS A 94 2.15 5.52 -8.44
C CYS A 94 1.19 6.09 -9.48
N ASP A 95 1.57 6.08 -10.75
CA ASP A 95 0.70 6.55 -11.83
C ASP A 95 -0.57 5.70 -11.91
N ALA A 96 -0.42 4.38 -11.80
CA ALA A 96 -1.56 3.47 -11.83
C ALA A 96 -2.47 3.69 -10.62
N MET A 97 -1.89 3.90 -9.45
CA MET A 97 -2.66 4.17 -8.23
C MET A 97 -3.40 5.50 -8.34
N ALA A 98 -2.76 6.53 -8.88
CA ALA A 98 -3.39 7.83 -9.07
C ALA A 98 -4.59 7.74 -10.01
N GLU A 99 -4.45 7.00 -11.10
CA GLU A 99 -5.55 6.80 -12.03
C GLU A 99 -6.67 5.97 -11.40
N GLY A 100 -6.32 4.93 -10.66
CA GLY A 100 -7.29 4.12 -9.93
C GLY A 100 -8.07 4.95 -8.91
N ALA A 101 -7.35 5.78 -8.17
CA ALA A 101 -7.97 6.67 -7.18
C ALA A 101 -8.92 7.67 -7.84
N ARG A 102 -8.52 8.20 -8.99
CA ARG A 102 -9.38 9.13 -9.75
C ARG A 102 -10.69 8.47 -10.14
N ARG A 103 -10.64 7.22 -10.59
CA ARG A 103 -11.83 6.47 -11.02
C ARG A 103 -12.75 6.15 -9.86
N VAL A 104 -12.18 5.89 -8.69
CA VAL A 104 -12.97 5.59 -7.48
C VAL A 104 -13.45 6.85 -6.79
N GLY A 105 -12.75 7.96 -6.97
CA GLY A 105 -13.01 9.20 -6.22
C GLY A 105 -12.31 9.21 -4.87
N CYS A 106 -11.22 8.45 -4.72
CA CYS A 106 -10.45 8.37 -3.48
C CYS A 106 -9.51 9.56 -3.36
N VAL A 107 -9.70 10.38 -2.32
CA VAL A 107 -8.93 11.61 -2.15
C VAL A 107 -7.66 11.43 -1.30
N TRP A 108 -7.44 10.23 -0.75
CA TRP A 108 -6.32 9.97 0.16
C TRP A 108 -5.05 9.55 -0.57
N ILE A 109 -5.09 9.44 -1.88
CA ILE A 109 -4.02 8.81 -2.67
C ILE A 109 -2.65 9.45 -2.41
N ARG A 110 -2.61 10.74 -2.12
CA ARG A 110 -1.34 11.42 -1.87
C ARG A 110 -0.64 10.86 -0.62
N VAL A 111 -1.41 10.59 0.43
CA VAL A 111 -0.87 10.00 1.65
C VAL A 111 -0.37 8.59 1.36
N LEU A 112 -1.15 7.85 0.58
CA LEU A 112 -0.79 6.50 0.17
C LEU A 112 0.52 6.47 -0.61
N LEU A 113 0.71 7.39 -1.55
CA LEU A 113 1.93 7.44 -2.36
C LEU A 113 3.17 7.68 -1.52
N LEU A 114 3.06 8.47 -0.47
CA LEU A 114 4.17 8.70 0.44
C LEU A 114 4.53 7.42 1.20
N ILE A 115 3.56 6.57 1.50
CA ILE A 115 3.79 5.32 2.20
C ILE A 115 4.43 4.29 1.28
N ILE A 116 4.09 4.30 0.01
CA ILE A 116 4.63 3.37 -0.99
C ILE A 116 6.15 3.52 -1.14
N LEU A 117 6.67 4.75 -1.07
CA LEU A 117 8.11 4.95 -1.19
C LEU A 117 8.80 4.17 -0.08
N PRO A 118 9.59 3.16 -0.41
CA PRO A 118 10.06 2.22 0.61
C PRO A 118 11.05 2.87 1.55
N ARG A 119 10.56 3.17 2.73
CA ARG A 119 11.38 3.81 3.75
C ARG A 119 12.52 2.92 4.19
N GLN A 120 12.34 1.63 4.07
CA GLN A 120 13.39 0.68 4.35
C GLN A 120 14.58 0.85 3.42
N ARG A 121 14.41 1.54 2.31
CA ARG A 121 15.50 1.85 1.40
C ARG A 121 16.36 3.01 1.88
N MET A 122 15.89 3.71 2.87
CA MET A 122 16.52 4.92 3.38
C MET A 122 17.61 4.63 4.41
N ARG A 123 17.84 3.39 4.71
CA ARG A 123 18.86 3.03 5.69
C ARG A 123 20.23 2.94 5.09
#